data_94a3f5f2f110807525298a6f020c7124
#
_entry.id   94a3f5f2f110807525298a6f020c7124
#
_cell.length_a   1.000
_cell.length_b   1.000
_cell.length_c   1.000
_cell.angle_alpha   90.00
_cell.angle_beta   90.00
_cell.angle_gamma   90.00
#
_symmetry.space_group_name_H-M   'P 1'
#
loop_
_entity.id
_entity.type
_entity.pdbx_description
1 polymer ?
#
loop_
_entity_poly.entity_id
_entity_poly.type
_entity_poly.pdbx_seq_one_letter_code
_entity_poly.pdbx_strand_id
1 'polypeptide(L)'
;MSAAFRIACLSALLGLSAAPLAVRADIYRYVDENGTTHFTNMPEHDRYSLYMKTDPAPSQVAATLAESRYRLPKGAHRKFHVEVAAAAQTYEVEPALIHAVISAESGYNPLARSPKGARGLMQLMPATAARYGVQNPLDPKQNIQGGAAYLRDLLKLFGNDLKLAIAAYNAGEGAVMQHGFKVPPFRETMDYVPKVLSYYHRYKKSM
;
A
#
# COMPACT_ATOMS: atom_id res chain seq x y z
N MET A 1 63.04 -39.76 19.43
CA MET A 1 61.63 -39.94 19.76
C MET A 1 61.13 -38.56 20.13
N SER A 2 60.45 -37.89 19.19
CA SER A 2 60.05 -36.48 19.33
C SER A 2 58.51 -36.39 19.22
N ALA A 3 57.85 -35.98 20.31
CA ALA A 3 56.41 -35.82 20.40
C ALA A 3 56.03 -34.41 19.94
N ALA A 4 55.31 -34.28 18.84
CA ALA A 4 54.81 -33.02 18.32
C ALA A 4 53.51 -32.62 19.05
N PHE A 5 53.55 -31.49 19.72
CA PHE A 5 52.43 -30.84 20.41
C PHE A 5 51.61 -30.04 19.38
N ARG A 6 50.37 -30.46 19.07
CA ARG A 6 49.46 -29.71 18.21
C ARG A 6 48.61 -28.77 19.06
N ILE A 7 48.87 -27.48 18.92
CA ILE A 7 48.02 -26.42 19.47
C ILE A 7 46.88 -26.17 18.50
N ALA A 8 45.64 -26.47 18.92
CA ALA A 8 44.43 -26.13 18.20
C ALA A 8 43.98 -24.71 18.60
N CYS A 9 44.16 -23.75 17.70
CA CYS A 9 43.59 -22.42 17.86
C CYS A 9 42.08 -22.48 17.57
N LEU A 10 41.26 -22.33 18.60
CA LEU A 10 39.82 -22.20 18.51
C LEU A 10 39.49 -20.73 18.31
N SER A 11 39.26 -20.30 17.06
CA SER A 11 38.85 -18.93 16.74
C SER A 11 37.35 -18.80 16.96
N ALA A 12 36.95 -18.21 18.08
CA ALA A 12 35.55 -17.82 18.34
C ALA A 12 35.23 -16.57 17.51
N LEU A 13 34.48 -16.74 16.39
CA LEU A 13 33.87 -15.63 15.71
C LEU A 13 32.68 -15.14 16.55
N LEU A 14 32.83 -14.03 17.27
CA LEU A 14 31.73 -13.24 17.77
C LEU A 14 30.99 -12.59 16.59
N GLY A 15 29.89 -13.17 16.17
CA GLY A 15 28.96 -12.54 15.25
C GLY A 15 28.29 -11.33 15.90
N LEU A 16 28.76 -10.13 15.59
CA LEU A 16 28.10 -8.88 15.95
C LEU A 16 26.83 -8.77 15.11
N SER A 17 25.68 -9.18 15.65
CA SER A 17 24.39 -8.94 15.02
C SER A 17 24.08 -7.45 15.15
N ALA A 18 24.38 -6.68 14.09
CA ALA A 18 23.91 -5.30 13.97
C ALA A 18 22.38 -5.31 13.81
N ALA A 19 21.68 -4.97 14.88
CA ALA A 19 20.25 -4.67 14.76
C ALA A 19 20.09 -3.48 13.79
N PRO A 20 19.16 -3.54 12.80
CA PRO A 20 18.92 -2.41 11.92
C PRO A 20 18.44 -1.23 12.75
N LEU A 21 19.22 -0.16 12.78
CA LEU A 21 18.80 1.12 13.33
C LEU A 21 17.59 1.60 12.53
N ALA A 22 16.44 1.75 13.18
CA ALA A 22 15.28 2.38 12.56
C ALA A 22 15.67 3.80 12.18
N VAL A 23 15.83 4.06 10.89
CA VAL A 23 16.08 5.40 10.35
C VAL A 23 14.80 6.22 10.59
N ARG A 24 14.83 7.10 11.60
CA ARG A 24 13.83 8.13 11.78
C ARG A 24 14.10 9.22 10.77
N ALA A 25 13.13 9.52 9.94
CA ALA A 25 13.21 10.61 8.97
C ALA A 25 12.48 11.86 9.49
N ASP A 26 12.68 12.21 10.79
CA ASP A 26 12.14 13.43 11.36
C ASP A 26 12.64 14.63 10.56
N ILE A 27 11.76 15.59 10.26
CA ILE A 27 12.12 16.78 9.51
C ILE A 27 12.35 17.93 10.49
N TYR A 28 13.48 18.56 10.37
CA TYR A 28 13.89 19.72 11.14
C TYR A 28 13.85 20.97 10.28
N ARG A 29 13.57 22.11 10.92
CA ARG A 29 13.50 23.42 10.28
C ARG A 29 14.47 24.40 10.94
N TYR A 30 15.12 25.22 10.15
CA TYR A 30 15.92 26.36 10.55
C TYR A 30 15.60 27.56 9.65
N VAL A 31 15.50 28.74 10.22
CA VAL A 31 15.36 29.99 9.46
C VAL A 31 16.66 30.77 9.62
N ASP A 32 17.31 31.12 8.50
CA ASP A 32 18.56 31.86 8.50
C ASP A 32 18.31 33.38 8.73
N GLU A 33 19.41 34.14 8.83
CA GLU A 33 19.38 35.58 9.07
C GLU A 33 18.71 36.39 7.94
N ASN A 34 18.57 35.81 6.75
CA ASN A 34 17.89 36.41 5.60
C ASN A 34 16.42 36.03 5.53
N GLY A 35 15.88 35.28 6.51
CA GLY A 35 14.51 34.81 6.55
C GLY A 35 14.24 33.58 5.68
N THR A 36 15.27 32.94 5.12
CA THR A 36 15.12 31.73 4.32
C THR A 36 14.92 30.52 5.23
N THR A 37 13.91 29.72 4.91
CA THR A 37 13.61 28.52 5.68
C THR A 37 14.30 27.30 5.08
N HIS A 38 15.11 26.61 5.88
CA HIS A 38 15.81 25.39 5.52
C HIS A 38 15.15 24.19 6.18
N PHE A 39 14.98 23.11 5.41
CA PHE A 39 14.46 21.83 5.93
C PHE A 39 15.51 20.73 5.71
N THR A 40 15.69 19.89 6.72
CA THR A 40 16.60 18.73 6.65
C THR A 40 16.12 17.60 7.54
N ASN A 41 16.47 16.38 7.17
CA ASN A 41 16.31 15.20 8.04
C ASN A 41 17.60 14.87 8.83
N MET A 42 18.66 15.64 8.59
CA MET A 42 19.96 15.49 9.27
C MET A 42 20.42 16.87 9.74
N PRO A 43 19.97 17.35 10.93
CA PRO A 43 20.37 18.66 11.43
C PRO A 43 21.87 18.66 11.76
N GLU A 44 22.58 19.62 11.18
CA GLU A 44 24.04 19.75 11.35
C GLU A 44 24.44 20.67 12.53
N HIS A 45 23.45 21.41 13.11
CA HIS A 45 23.69 22.31 14.25
C HIS A 45 22.42 22.54 15.08
N ASP A 46 22.55 23.06 16.28
CA ASP A 46 21.49 23.21 17.30
C ASP A 46 20.38 24.23 16.95
N ARG A 47 20.57 25.05 15.92
CA ARG A 47 19.56 26.02 15.47
C ARG A 47 18.37 25.38 14.72
N TYR A 48 18.48 24.10 14.34
CA TYR A 48 17.37 23.37 13.79
C TYR A 48 16.38 22.95 14.87
N SER A 49 15.10 23.27 14.66
CA SER A 49 13.99 22.82 15.51
C SER A 49 13.22 21.71 14.82
N LEU A 50 12.70 20.75 15.57
CA LEU A 50 11.84 19.70 15.04
C LEU A 50 10.58 20.33 14.42
N TYR A 51 10.41 20.17 13.11
CA TYR A 51 9.27 20.68 12.35
C TYR A 51 8.19 19.63 12.18
N MET A 52 8.56 18.40 11.86
CA MET A 52 7.65 17.30 11.65
C MET A 52 8.27 16.02 12.19
N LYS A 53 7.54 15.36 13.10
CA LYS A 53 7.90 14.03 13.56
C LYS A 53 7.30 13.01 12.59
N THR A 54 8.16 12.21 11.98
CA THR A 54 7.70 11.10 11.16
C THR A 54 7.50 9.89 12.07
N ASP A 55 6.33 9.25 11.93
CA ASP A 55 6.14 7.94 12.55
C ASP A 55 7.21 6.98 11.99
N PRO A 56 7.87 6.20 12.85
CA PRO A 56 8.84 5.24 12.37
C PRO A 56 8.17 4.35 11.34
N ALA A 57 8.83 4.19 10.17
CA ALA A 57 8.38 3.19 9.21
C ALA A 57 8.12 1.87 9.97
N PRO A 58 6.98 1.20 9.77
CA PRO A 58 6.66 -0.01 10.51
C PRO A 58 7.84 -0.96 10.43
N SER A 59 8.33 -1.42 11.58
CA SER A 59 9.45 -2.35 11.62
C SER A 59 9.13 -3.53 10.72
N GLN A 60 10.13 -4.16 10.09
CA GLN A 60 9.90 -5.33 9.23
C GLN A 60 9.06 -6.39 9.96
N VAL A 61 9.18 -6.49 11.27
CA VAL A 61 8.36 -7.38 12.11
C VAL A 61 6.90 -6.93 12.14
N ALA A 62 6.62 -5.63 12.28
CA ALA A 62 5.25 -5.10 12.22
C ALA A 62 4.64 -5.25 10.82
N ALA A 63 5.42 -5.04 9.76
CA ALA A 63 5.01 -5.29 8.39
C ALA A 63 4.72 -6.78 8.15
N THR A 64 5.58 -7.69 8.64
CA THR A 64 5.39 -9.14 8.54
C THR A 64 4.17 -9.61 9.33
N LEU A 65 3.91 -9.06 10.51
CA LEU A 65 2.72 -9.37 11.31
C LEU A 65 1.44 -8.83 10.66
N ALA A 66 1.48 -7.64 10.06
CA ALA A 66 0.37 -7.09 9.27
C ALA A 66 0.12 -7.93 8.01
N GLU A 67 1.17 -8.38 7.32
CA GLU A 67 1.07 -9.31 6.19
C GLU A 67 0.47 -10.66 6.59
N SER A 68 0.75 -11.17 7.79
CA SER A 68 0.20 -12.43 8.30
C SER A 68 -1.31 -12.37 8.55
N ARG A 69 -1.86 -11.18 8.83
CA ARG A 69 -3.27 -11.00 9.19
C ARG A 69 -4.24 -11.22 8.01
N TYR A 70 -3.80 -10.94 6.78
CA TYR A 70 -4.65 -11.01 5.59
C TYR A 70 -4.23 -12.18 4.69
N ARG A 71 -4.98 -13.28 4.69
CA ARG A 71 -4.73 -14.41 3.78
C ARG A 71 -5.26 -14.13 2.38
N LEU A 72 -4.46 -14.40 1.34
CA LEU A 72 -4.95 -14.39 -0.04
C LEU A 72 -6.03 -15.44 -0.23
N PRO A 73 -7.12 -15.15 -0.97
CA PRO A 73 -8.08 -16.15 -1.40
C PRO A 73 -7.39 -17.23 -2.24
N LYS A 74 -7.45 -18.49 -1.80
CA LYS A 74 -6.76 -19.61 -2.45
C LYS A 74 -7.25 -19.78 -3.90
N GLY A 75 -6.37 -19.53 -4.89
CA GLY A 75 -6.61 -19.81 -6.31
C GLY A 75 -7.71 -18.97 -6.98
N ALA A 76 -8.49 -18.19 -6.23
CA ALA A 76 -9.61 -17.42 -6.78
C ALA A 76 -9.18 -16.36 -7.81
N HIS A 77 -7.97 -15.81 -7.68
CA HIS A 77 -7.38 -14.85 -8.62
C HIS A 77 -7.22 -15.42 -10.03
N ARG A 78 -6.98 -16.73 -10.18
CA ARG A 78 -6.80 -17.39 -11.47
C ARG A 78 -8.06 -17.32 -12.34
N LYS A 79 -9.23 -17.34 -11.72
CA LYS A 79 -10.51 -17.31 -12.43
C LYS A 79 -10.72 -16.04 -13.26
N PHE A 80 -10.16 -14.91 -12.82
CA PHE A 80 -10.35 -13.61 -13.44
C PHE A 80 -9.02 -13.01 -13.94
N HIS A 81 -8.01 -13.84 -14.10
CA HIS A 81 -6.68 -13.38 -14.51
C HIS A 81 -6.67 -12.72 -15.89
N VAL A 82 -7.44 -13.25 -16.83
CA VAL A 82 -7.54 -12.71 -18.19
C VAL A 82 -8.18 -11.33 -18.19
N GLU A 83 -9.29 -11.16 -17.46
CA GLU A 83 -10.01 -9.88 -17.35
C GLU A 83 -9.15 -8.84 -16.64
N VAL A 84 -8.44 -9.23 -15.58
CA VAL A 84 -7.52 -8.35 -14.86
C VAL A 84 -6.34 -7.94 -15.73
N ALA A 85 -5.72 -8.88 -16.47
CA ALA A 85 -4.61 -8.58 -17.36
C ALA A 85 -5.04 -7.60 -18.48
N ALA A 86 -6.21 -7.81 -19.08
CA ALA A 86 -6.76 -6.92 -20.09
C ALA A 86 -7.03 -5.52 -19.55
N ALA A 87 -7.64 -5.41 -18.37
CA ALA A 87 -7.90 -4.12 -17.72
C ALA A 87 -6.60 -3.41 -17.31
N ALA A 88 -5.63 -4.15 -16.76
CA ALA A 88 -4.32 -3.65 -16.40
C ALA A 88 -3.59 -3.01 -17.59
N GLN A 89 -3.61 -3.68 -18.73
CA GLN A 89 -3.03 -3.17 -19.97
C GLN A 89 -3.78 -1.94 -20.50
N THR A 90 -5.13 -1.97 -20.49
CA THR A 90 -5.96 -0.88 -21.02
C THR A 90 -5.81 0.40 -20.22
N TYR A 91 -5.78 0.30 -18.90
CA TYR A 91 -5.75 1.45 -18.00
C TYR A 91 -4.39 1.74 -17.38
N GLU A 92 -3.35 1.01 -17.76
CA GLU A 92 -1.97 1.15 -17.23
C GLU A 92 -1.94 1.09 -15.70
N VAL A 93 -2.65 0.12 -15.11
CA VAL A 93 -2.64 -0.16 -13.67
C VAL A 93 -1.97 -1.50 -13.43
N GLU A 94 -1.11 -1.59 -12.41
CA GLU A 94 -0.45 -2.87 -12.08
C GLU A 94 -1.50 -3.96 -11.80
N PRO A 95 -1.40 -5.15 -12.47
CA PRO A 95 -2.34 -6.27 -12.24
C PRO A 95 -2.43 -6.66 -10.77
N ALA A 96 -1.30 -6.62 -10.05
CA ALA A 96 -1.22 -6.89 -8.62
C ALA A 96 -2.12 -5.97 -7.79
N LEU A 97 -2.24 -4.68 -8.18
CA LEU A 97 -3.10 -3.72 -7.49
C LEU A 97 -4.58 -4.00 -7.73
N ILE A 98 -4.97 -4.32 -8.97
CA ILE A 98 -6.35 -4.71 -9.30
C ILE A 98 -6.75 -5.96 -8.50
N HIS A 99 -5.90 -6.98 -8.49
CA HIS A 99 -6.12 -8.19 -7.71
C HIS A 99 -6.22 -7.90 -6.20
N ALA A 100 -5.43 -6.97 -5.68
CA ALA A 100 -5.46 -6.58 -4.27
C ALA A 100 -6.79 -5.92 -3.89
N VAL A 101 -7.29 -5.02 -4.72
CA VAL A 101 -8.60 -4.38 -4.53
C VAL A 101 -9.72 -5.40 -4.59
N ILE A 102 -9.75 -6.28 -5.61
CA ILE A 102 -10.75 -7.37 -5.70
C ILE A 102 -10.74 -8.25 -4.45
N SER A 103 -9.55 -8.59 -3.95
CA SER A 103 -9.41 -9.39 -2.72
C SER A 103 -10.01 -8.68 -1.49
N ALA A 104 -9.79 -7.37 -1.39
CA ALA A 104 -10.25 -6.58 -0.26
C ALA A 104 -11.77 -6.35 -0.31
N GLU A 105 -12.32 -6.10 -1.50
CA GLU A 105 -13.70 -5.71 -1.75
C GLU A 105 -14.68 -6.90 -1.67
N SER A 106 -14.38 -7.96 -2.38
CA SER A 106 -15.33 -9.07 -2.56
C SER A 106 -14.77 -10.45 -2.23
N GLY A 107 -13.45 -10.56 -2.02
CA GLY A 107 -12.80 -11.87 -1.96
C GLY A 107 -13.02 -12.69 -3.23
N TYR A 108 -13.16 -12.03 -4.40
CA TYR A 108 -13.47 -12.62 -5.70
C TYR A 108 -14.91 -13.14 -5.86
N ASN A 109 -15.86 -12.67 -5.05
CA ASN A 109 -17.28 -12.96 -5.28
C ASN A 109 -17.86 -11.98 -6.32
N PRO A 110 -18.17 -12.40 -7.57
CA PRO A 110 -18.72 -11.51 -8.59
C PRO A 110 -20.15 -11.04 -8.27
N LEU A 111 -20.86 -11.75 -7.41
CA LEU A 111 -22.22 -11.43 -7.01
C LEU A 111 -22.29 -10.64 -5.69
N ALA A 112 -21.14 -10.18 -5.17
CA ALA A 112 -21.09 -9.45 -3.92
C ALA A 112 -21.94 -8.17 -3.99
N ARG A 113 -22.66 -7.89 -2.91
CA ARG A 113 -23.50 -6.70 -2.73
C ARG A 113 -23.29 -6.17 -1.33
N SER A 114 -23.00 -4.88 -1.19
CA SER A 114 -22.92 -4.23 0.10
C SER A 114 -24.27 -3.63 0.51
N PRO A 115 -24.52 -3.41 1.82
CA PRO A 115 -25.70 -2.70 2.28
C PRO A 115 -25.80 -1.27 1.75
N LYS A 116 -24.67 -0.64 1.42
CA LYS A 116 -24.59 0.70 0.83
C LYS A 116 -24.83 0.72 -0.69
N GLY A 117 -25.02 -0.44 -1.32
CA GLY A 117 -25.32 -0.55 -2.75
C GLY A 117 -24.12 -0.80 -3.67
N ALA A 118 -22.92 -0.99 -3.14
CA ALA A 118 -21.77 -1.39 -3.94
C ALA A 118 -21.92 -2.81 -4.48
N ARG A 119 -21.42 -3.08 -5.70
CA ARG A 119 -21.69 -4.35 -6.42
C ARG A 119 -20.45 -4.90 -7.12
N GLY A 120 -20.37 -6.24 -7.16
CA GLY A 120 -19.44 -7.01 -7.97
C GLY A 120 -18.05 -7.13 -7.37
N LEU A 121 -17.11 -7.58 -8.20
CA LEU A 121 -15.74 -7.92 -7.80
C LEU A 121 -14.99 -6.76 -7.13
N MET A 122 -15.10 -5.56 -7.68
CA MET A 122 -14.44 -4.35 -7.20
C MET A 122 -15.38 -3.41 -6.43
N GLN A 123 -16.59 -3.90 -6.05
CA GLN A 123 -17.58 -3.19 -5.25
C GLN A 123 -17.86 -1.76 -5.74
N LEU A 124 -18.24 -1.62 -7.02
CA LEU A 124 -18.56 -0.32 -7.58
C LEU A 124 -19.89 0.20 -7.03
N MET A 125 -19.88 1.42 -6.51
CA MET A 125 -21.09 2.16 -6.20
C MET A 125 -21.85 2.51 -7.48
N PRO A 126 -23.19 2.62 -7.46
CA PRO A 126 -23.98 2.90 -8.67
C PRO A 126 -23.52 4.13 -9.44
N ALA A 127 -23.20 5.23 -8.75
CA ALA A 127 -22.68 6.45 -9.37
C ALA A 127 -21.32 6.23 -10.06
N THR A 128 -20.42 5.47 -9.41
CA THR A 128 -19.12 5.11 -9.99
C THR A 128 -19.29 4.19 -11.20
N ALA A 129 -20.17 3.18 -11.11
CA ALA A 129 -20.48 2.30 -12.23
C ALA A 129 -20.98 3.09 -13.44
N ALA A 130 -21.93 4.01 -13.24
CA ALA A 130 -22.43 4.89 -14.29
C ALA A 130 -21.33 5.79 -14.90
N ARG A 131 -20.50 6.41 -14.07
CA ARG A 131 -19.38 7.27 -14.50
C ARG A 131 -18.39 6.55 -15.43
N TYR A 132 -18.17 5.26 -15.20
CA TYR A 132 -17.25 4.43 -16.00
C TYR A 132 -17.94 3.50 -16.99
N GLY A 133 -19.21 3.76 -17.32
CA GLY A 133 -19.95 3.06 -18.36
C GLY A 133 -20.27 1.59 -18.06
N VAL A 134 -20.26 1.19 -16.78
CA VAL A 134 -20.57 -0.16 -16.33
C VAL A 134 -22.09 -0.34 -16.28
N GLN A 135 -22.65 -1.03 -17.28
CA GLN A 135 -24.09 -1.28 -17.38
C GLN A 135 -24.55 -2.39 -16.43
N ASN A 136 -23.75 -3.45 -16.33
CA ASN A 136 -24.00 -4.55 -15.39
C ASN A 136 -22.81 -4.71 -14.43
N PRO A 137 -22.89 -4.14 -13.21
CA PRO A 137 -21.81 -4.24 -12.23
C PRO A 137 -21.62 -5.65 -11.64
N LEU A 138 -22.49 -6.62 -11.94
CA LEU A 138 -22.31 -8.03 -11.59
C LEU A 138 -21.63 -8.83 -12.71
N ASP A 139 -21.45 -8.25 -13.90
CA ASP A 139 -20.62 -8.82 -14.95
C ASP A 139 -19.13 -8.61 -14.60
N PRO A 140 -18.35 -9.70 -14.47
CA PRO A 140 -16.96 -9.61 -14.04
C PRO A 140 -16.10 -8.71 -14.91
N LYS A 141 -16.25 -8.81 -16.24
CA LYS A 141 -15.45 -8.04 -17.19
C LYS A 141 -15.73 -6.55 -17.08
N GLN A 142 -17.03 -6.16 -17.10
CA GLN A 142 -17.41 -4.76 -16.97
C GLN A 142 -16.99 -4.18 -15.62
N ASN A 143 -17.19 -4.94 -14.54
CA ASN A 143 -16.86 -4.51 -13.18
C ASN A 143 -15.33 -4.27 -13.01
N ILE A 144 -14.50 -5.20 -13.49
CA ILE A 144 -13.05 -5.08 -13.43
C ILE A 144 -12.57 -3.90 -14.28
N GLN A 145 -13.11 -3.72 -15.49
CA GLN A 145 -12.75 -2.58 -16.35
C GLN A 145 -13.11 -1.25 -15.72
N GLY A 146 -14.36 -1.10 -15.24
CA GLY A 146 -14.79 0.14 -14.58
C GLY A 146 -14.01 0.43 -13.29
N GLY A 147 -13.73 -0.60 -12.49
CA GLY A 147 -12.93 -0.46 -11.27
C GLY A 147 -11.47 -0.10 -11.54
N ALA A 148 -10.86 -0.68 -12.58
CA ALA A 148 -9.50 -0.35 -13.00
C ALA A 148 -9.41 1.07 -13.57
N ALA A 149 -10.40 1.50 -14.36
CA ALA A 149 -10.49 2.88 -14.86
C ALA A 149 -10.57 3.89 -13.70
N TYR A 150 -11.44 3.63 -12.72
CA TYR A 150 -11.54 4.47 -11.52
C TYR A 150 -10.22 4.51 -10.74
N LEU A 151 -9.59 3.36 -10.54
CA LEU A 151 -8.31 3.27 -9.84
C LEU A 151 -7.20 4.05 -10.57
N ARG A 152 -7.19 4.01 -11.91
CA ARG A 152 -6.28 4.80 -12.73
C ARG A 152 -6.48 6.31 -12.54
N ASP A 153 -7.73 6.77 -12.54
CA ASP A 153 -8.03 8.18 -12.32
C ASP A 153 -7.60 8.65 -10.94
N LEU A 154 -7.80 7.82 -9.92
CA LEU A 154 -7.33 8.11 -8.56
C LEU A 154 -5.80 8.16 -8.47
N LEU A 155 -5.10 7.22 -9.11
CA LEU A 155 -3.63 7.27 -9.18
C LEU A 155 -3.14 8.57 -9.84
N LYS A 156 -3.76 8.98 -10.96
CA LYS A 156 -3.44 10.26 -11.61
C LYS A 156 -3.73 11.46 -10.71
N LEU A 157 -4.90 11.47 -10.08
CA LEU A 157 -5.33 12.56 -9.20
C LEU A 157 -4.38 12.78 -8.02
N PHE A 158 -3.85 11.71 -7.46
CA PHE A 158 -2.94 11.75 -6.32
C PHE A 158 -1.45 11.57 -6.67
N GLY A 159 -1.05 11.87 -7.92
CA GLY A 159 0.36 11.87 -8.32
C GLY A 159 1.03 10.50 -8.22
N ASN A 160 0.28 9.42 -8.41
CA ASN A 160 0.69 8.02 -8.21
C ASN A 160 1.02 7.66 -6.75
N ASP A 161 0.58 8.47 -5.77
CA ASP A 161 0.59 8.03 -4.37
C ASP A 161 -0.42 6.90 -4.18
N LEU A 162 0.12 5.68 -4.12
CA LEU A 162 -0.65 4.45 -3.98
C LEU A 162 -1.53 4.44 -2.73
N LYS A 163 -1.01 4.99 -1.62
CA LYS A 163 -1.71 5.02 -0.33
C LYS A 163 -2.93 5.92 -0.38
N LEU A 164 -2.79 7.11 -1.00
CA LEU A 164 -3.88 8.05 -1.19
C LEU A 164 -4.90 7.55 -2.21
N ALA A 165 -4.46 6.93 -3.30
CA ALA A 165 -5.35 6.34 -4.30
C ALA A 165 -6.22 5.21 -3.70
N ILE A 166 -5.61 4.33 -2.88
CA ILE A 166 -6.35 3.26 -2.17
C ILE A 166 -7.32 3.86 -1.14
N ALA A 167 -6.92 4.88 -0.40
CA ALA A 167 -7.80 5.57 0.55
C ALA A 167 -9.00 6.21 -0.17
N ALA A 168 -8.76 6.85 -1.30
CA ALA A 168 -9.80 7.48 -2.12
C ALA A 168 -10.74 6.47 -2.77
N TYR A 169 -10.24 5.30 -3.15
CA TYR A 169 -11.08 4.22 -3.67
C TYR A 169 -12.17 3.81 -2.65
N ASN A 170 -11.80 3.74 -1.38
CA ASN A 170 -12.72 3.36 -0.30
C ASN A 170 -13.57 4.53 0.22
N ALA A 171 -12.95 5.70 0.47
CA ALA A 171 -13.61 6.84 1.11
C ALA A 171 -14.17 7.88 0.13
N GLY A 172 -13.82 7.79 -1.14
CA GLY A 172 -14.04 8.81 -2.15
C GLY A 172 -12.90 9.85 -2.21
N GLU A 173 -12.61 10.32 -3.41
CA GLU A 173 -11.57 11.33 -3.65
C GLU A 173 -11.80 12.64 -2.89
N GLY A 174 -13.06 13.06 -2.77
CA GLY A 174 -13.44 14.25 -2.00
C GLY A 174 -13.04 14.19 -0.54
N ALA A 175 -13.18 13.02 0.10
CA ALA A 175 -12.80 12.85 1.49
C ALA A 175 -11.28 12.99 1.70
N VAL A 176 -10.48 12.42 0.82
CA VAL A 176 -9.00 12.54 0.88
C VAL A 176 -8.57 14.00 0.70
N MET A 177 -9.16 14.72 -0.26
CA MET A 177 -8.88 16.14 -0.49
C MET A 177 -9.28 17.01 0.71
N GLN A 178 -10.48 16.81 1.28
CA GLN A 178 -10.97 17.53 2.47
C GLN A 178 -10.08 17.31 3.71
N HIS A 179 -9.41 16.16 3.79
CA HIS A 179 -8.46 15.86 4.86
C HIS A 179 -7.01 16.25 4.52
N GLY A 180 -6.82 17.21 3.60
CA GLY A 180 -5.50 17.77 3.28
C GLY A 180 -4.57 16.77 2.61
N PHE A 181 -5.08 15.96 1.68
CA PHE A 181 -4.32 14.92 0.98
C PHE A 181 -3.67 13.91 1.94
N LYS A 182 -4.44 13.47 2.91
CA LYS A 182 -4.07 12.43 3.88
C LYS A 182 -5.15 11.35 3.90
N VAL A 183 -4.77 10.16 4.38
CA VAL A 183 -5.76 9.10 4.63
C VAL A 183 -6.78 9.60 5.64
N PRO A 184 -8.08 9.67 5.30
CA PRO A 184 -9.11 10.13 6.22
C PRO A 184 -9.15 9.25 7.48
N PRO A 185 -9.40 9.82 8.68
CA PRO A 185 -9.43 9.07 9.94
C PRO A 185 -10.72 8.26 10.12
N PHE A 186 -11.29 7.77 9.03
CA PHE A 186 -12.44 6.87 9.07
C PHE A 186 -11.96 5.47 9.40
N ARG A 187 -12.55 4.82 10.40
CA ARG A 187 -12.16 3.48 10.84
C ARG A 187 -12.10 2.48 9.67
N GLU A 188 -13.12 2.50 8.80
CA GLU A 188 -13.17 1.65 7.61
C GLU A 188 -11.95 1.87 6.71
N THR A 189 -11.62 3.13 6.39
CA THR A 189 -10.50 3.47 5.50
C THR A 189 -9.14 3.20 6.14
N MET A 190 -9.00 3.44 7.43
CA MET A 190 -7.79 3.14 8.20
C MET A 190 -7.48 1.64 8.24
N ASP A 191 -8.52 0.78 8.24
CA ASP A 191 -8.36 -0.68 8.16
C ASP A 191 -8.19 -1.15 6.70
N TYR A 192 -8.82 -0.48 5.74
CA TYR A 192 -8.80 -0.83 4.32
C TYR A 192 -7.44 -0.64 3.66
N VAL A 193 -6.81 0.53 3.88
CA VAL A 193 -5.53 0.87 3.23
C VAL A 193 -4.44 -0.18 3.52
N PRO A 194 -4.12 -0.53 4.78
CA PRO A 194 -3.11 -1.55 5.06
C PRO A 194 -3.50 -2.94 4.55
N LYS A 195 -4.80 -3.27 4.51
CA LYS A 195 -5.31 -4.53 3.96
C LYS A 195 -5.00 -4.66 2.47
N VAL A 196 -5.33 -3.61 1.68
CA VAL A 196 -5.06 -3.61 0.23
C VAL A 196 -3.56 -3.62 -0.05
N LEU A 197 -2.77 -2.82 0.67
CA LEU A 197 -1.31 -2.81 0.53
C LEU A 197 -0.69 -4.18 0.82
N SER A 198 -1.18 -4.88 1.86
CA SER A 198 -0.73 -6.25 2.17
C SER A 198 -1.02 -7.22 1.03
N TYR A 199 -2.22 -7.18 0.44
CA TYR A 199 -2.57 -7.99 -0.72
C TYR A 199 -1.73 -7.62 -1.95
N TYR A 200 -1.54 -6.33 -2.22
CA TYR A 200 -0.74 -5.85 -3.33
C TYR A 200 0.70 -6.38 -3.28
N HIS A 201 1.38 -6.25 -2.15
CA HIS A 201 2.76 -6.76 -2.01
C HIS A 201 2.85 -8.27 -2.19
N ARG A 202 1.84 -9.03 -1.75
CA ARG A 202 1.79 -10.49 -1.94
C ARG A 202 1.59 -10.87 -3.40
N TYR A 203 0.64 -10.21 -4.09
CA TYR A 203 0.44 -10.47 -5.52
C TYR A 203 1.67 -10.10 -6.33
N LYS A 204 2.32 -8.98 -6.03
CA LYS A 204 3.56 -8.57 -6.70
C LYS A 204 4.72 -9.55 -6.53
N LYS A 205 4.77 -10.29 -5.41
CA LYS A 205 5.76 -11.36 -5.18
C LYS A 205 5.39 -12.68 -5.87
N SER A 206 4.12 -12.92 -6.20
CA SER A 206 3.62 -14.20 -6.71
C SER A 206 3.35 -14.22 -8.22
N MET A 207 3.38 -13.10 -8.89
CA MET A 207 3.26 -12.90 -10.33
C MET A 207 4.62 -12.72 -10.97
#